data_63e9ad5d9c621a2ea386b9702ebe5f71
#
_entry.id   63e9ad5d9c621a2ea386b9702ebe5f71
#
_cell.length_a   1.000
_cell.length_b   1.000
_cell.length_c   1.000
_cell.angle_alpha   90.00
_cell.angle_beta   90.00
_cell.angle_gamma   90.00
#
_symmetry.space_group_name_H-M   'P 1'
#
loop_
_entity.id
_entity.type
_entity.pdbx_description
1 polymer ?
#
loop_
_entity_poly.entity_id
_entity_poly.type
_entity_poly.pdbx_seq_one_letter_code
_entity_poly.pdbx_strand_id
1 'polypeptide(L)'
;MSSLPTSGDSRQHWILLLEEAGQGRLEGLERLLSSKPEALAPILRLLTQLDFEESEARTHWNGILRHRGELTSRLGREASVQLATLDYFQNLTLGIKNPKVVEMATFLATERSAITDGLTGLYNRRFFDASLRRELKRAGRYGLAFSLVLLDIDDFKMVNDLHGHVVGDEALARLSEVIRASVREIDVACRYGGEEFALILPETSRTGAYIVSERIRVDAKETFDRKPLGSSPSAQVSMSVSGGIAIYPTDSNSAEGLVRMADKALYRSKHEGKNRITLHAEEKRRSPRLDARKLLVFRERRTRRDRTPDELRSETRNLSRNGALVESQIPLNVGTELEIDIYLPKQRSDFFLKGRVVRLEEAPGDRARYHVGVAFVTDDEEDVRRLETLASEIYGPLESHEGESSDLDRIR
;
A
#
# COMPACT_ATOMS: atom_id res chain seq x y z
N MET A 1 2.97 11.19 22.70
CA MET A 1 3.78 10.79 21.52
C MET A 1 3.32 11.65 20.35
N SER A 2 3.97 12.79 20.17
CA SER A 2 3.63 13.73 19.11
C SER A 2 4.11 13.15 17.78
N SER A 3 3.16 12.97 16.86
CA SER A 3 3.40 12.51 15.51
C SER A 3 4.29 13.52 14.77
N LEU A 4 5.39 13.06 14.21
CA LEU A 4 6.10 13.81 13.17
C LEU A 4 5.11 14.14 12.05
N PRO A 5 5.19 15.33 11.43
CA PRO A 5 4.34 15.68 10.32
C PRO A 5 4.56 14.67 9.19
N THR A 6 3.46 14.15 8.70
CA THR A 6 3.39 13.07 7.70
C THR A 6 3.67 13.55 6.27
N SER A 7 3.90 14.84 6.04
CA SER A 7 4.30 15.34 4.73
C SER A 7 5.81 15.56 4.69
N GLY A 8 6.50 14.87 3.80
CA GLY A 8 7.94 15.03 3.56
C GLY A 8 8.35 16.49 3.30
N ASP A 9 7.46 17.27 2.68
CA ASP A 9 7.65 18.69 2.40
C ASP A 9 7.84 19.56 3.65
N SER A 10 7.07 19.32 4.72
CA SER A 10 7.17 20.13 5.95
C SER A 10 8.50 19.91 6.65
N ARG A 11 8.98 18.68 6.72
CA ARG A 11 10.26 18.36 7.37
C ARG A 11 11.45 18.91 6.59
N GLN A 12 11.42 18.83 5.28
CA GLN A 12 12.47 19.34 4.41
C GLN A 12 12.57 20.87 4.49
N HIS A 13 11.43 21.55 4.57
CA HIS A 13 11.35 22.98 4.81
C HIS A 13 11.96 23.40 6.16
N TRP A 14 11.69 22.65 7.24
CA TRP A 14 12.27 22.92 8.56
C TRP A 14 13.79 22.75 8.58
N ILE A 15 14.31 21.77 7.87
CA ILE A 15 15.75 21.54 7.74
C ILE A 15 16.42 22.74 7.07
N LEU A 16 15.86 23.24 5.96
CA LEU A 16 16.38 24.44 5.30
C LEU A 16 16.38 25.66 6.24
N LEU A 17 15.32 25.88 7.00
CA LEU A 17 15.23 26.93 7.98
C LEU A 17 16.25 26.78 9.11
N LEU A 18 16.54 25.56 9.54
CA LEU A 18 17.59 25.29 10.54
C LEU A 18 18.99 25.50 9.97
N GLU A 19 19.24 25.21 8.71
CA GLU A 19 20.51 25.51 8.04
C GLU A 19 20.72 27.02 7.93
N GLU A 20 19.69 27.80 7.56
CA GLU A 20 19.72 29.24 7.55
C GLU A 20 19.96 29.82 8.95
N ALA A 21 19.29 29.29 9.96
CA ALA A 21 19.49 29.67 11.36
C ALA A 21 20.90 29.34 11.87
N GLY A 22 21.51 28.26 11.34
CA GLY A 22 22.91 27.90 11.55
C GLY A 22 23.89 28.95 11.02
N GLN A 23 23.50 29.65 9.96
CA GLN A 23 24.24 30.76 9.36
C GLN A 23 23.91 32.13 9.98
N GLY A 24 23.18 32.17 11.09
CA GLY A 24 22.78 33.42 11.79
C GLY A 24 21.43 34.00 11.34
N ARG A 25 20.76 33.43 10.33
CA ARG A 25 19.49 33.94 9.78
C ARG A 25 18.29 33.26 10.43
N LEU A 26 17.80 33.81 11.54
CA LEU A 26 16.68 33.25 12.32
C LEU A 26 15.29 33.65 11.82
N GLU A 27 15.17 34.70 11.02
CA GLU A 27 13.90 35.31 10.64
C GLU A 27 12.89 34.30 9.99
N GLY A 28 13.37 33.36 9.19
CA GLY A 28 12.55 32.33 8.57
C GLY A 28 11.97 31.39 9.60
N LEU A 29 12.79 30.94 10.55
CA LEU A 29 12.41 30.05 11.62
C LEU A 29 11.41 30.71 12.60
N GLU A 30 11.67 31.97 12.96
CA GLU A 30 10.79 32.77 13.83
C GLU A 30 9.43 33.01 13.18
N ARG A 31 9.38 33.32 11.89
CA ARG A 31 8.10 33.41 11.11
C ARG A 31 7.33 32.11 11.10
N LEU A 32 8.02 31.00 10.89
CA LEU A 32 7.38 29.68 10.94
C LEU A 32 6.77 29.42 12.32
N LEU A 33 7.56 29.60 13.38
CA LEU A 33 7.12 29.34 14.76
C LEU A 33 6.00 30.30 15.21
N SER A 34 5.95 31.51 14.68
CA SER A 34 4.85 32.44 14.93
C SER A 34 3.55 32.00 14.25
N SER A 35 3.64 31.42 13.05
CA SER A 35 2.47 30.95 12.29
C SER A 35 2.03 29.53 12.66
N LYS A 36 2.97 28.67 13.07
CA LYS A 36 2.77 27.26 13.43
C LYS A 36 3.51 26.90 14.72
N PRO A 37 3.00 27.31 15.89
CA PRO A 37 3.64 27.04 17.17
C PRO A 37 3.87 25.55 17.47
N GLU A 38 3.02 24.68 16.94
CA GLU A 38 3.11 23.22 17.04
C GLU A 38 4.36 22.63 16.37
N ALA A 39 5.02 23.37 15.49
CA ALA A 39 6.26 22.93 14.85
C ALA A 39 7.46 22.94 15.80
N LEU A 40 7.38 23.61 16.95
CA LEU A 40 8.51 23.82 17.85
C LEU A 40 9.07 22.53 18.44
N ALA A 41 8.21 21.65 18.97
CA ALA A 41 8.65 20.39 19.56
C ALA A 41 9.32 19.46 18.51
N PRO A 42 8.77 19.28 17.30
CA PRO A 42 9.45 18.59 16.21
C PRO A 42 10.81 19.22 15.80
N ILE A 43 10.90 20.54 15.76
CA ILE A 43 12.15 21.25 15.43
C ILE A 43 13.21 21.03 16.52
N LEU A 44 12.85 21.13 17.79
CA LEU A 44 13.77 20.82 18.89
C LEU A 44 14.21 19.35 18.84
N ARG A 45 13.31 18.44 18.51
CA ARG A 45 13.68 17.04 18.31
C ARG A 45 14.68 16.83 17.18
N LEU A 46 14.60 17.58 16.09
CA LEU A 46 15.61 17.55 15.02
C LEU A 46 16.99 18.02 15.51
N LEU A 47 17.02 19.00 16.41
CA LEU A 47 18.26 19.55 16.96
C LEU A 47 18.89 18.70 18.07
N THR A 48 18.06 18.02 18.87
CA THR A 48 18.52 17.39 20.13
C THR A 48 18.32 15.88 20.20
N GLN A 49 17.47 15.33 19.36
CA GLN A 49 16.96 13.94 19.41
C GLN A 49 16.18 13.62 20.71
N LEU A 50 15.77 14.64 21.44
CA LEU A 50 14.94 14.52 22.63
C LEU A 50 13.48 14.81 22.29
N ASP A 51 12.55 14.10 22.95
CA ASP A 51 11.12 14.36 22.86
C ASP A 51 10.68 15.35 23.94
N PHE A 52 9.89 16.34 23.58
CA PHE A 52 9.34 17.34 24.48
C PHE A 52 7.84 17.46 24.29
N GLU A 53 7.12 17.67 25.39
CA GLU A 53 5.76 18.19 25.32
C GLU A 53 5.78 19.67 24.85
N GLU A 54 4.67 20.15 24.30
CA GLU A 54 4.62 21.48 23.69
C GLU A 54 5.02 22.62 24.65
N SER A 55 4.58 22.53 25.90
CA SER A 55 4.92 23.50 26.98
C SER A 55 6.41 23.49 27.34
N GLU A 56 6.99 22.30 27.39
CA GLU A 56 8.42 22.11 27.67
C GLU A 56 9.27 22.62 26.50
N ALA A 57 8.86 22.27 25.28
CA ALA A 57 9.54 22.76 24.07
C ALA A 57 9.60 24.29 24.03
N ARG A 58 8.53 24.97 24.38
CA ARG A 58 8.47 26.43 24.46
C ARG A 58 9.41 27.00 25.55
N THR A 59 9.44 26.36 26.69
CA THR A 59 10.33 26.74 27.81
C THR A 59 11.81 26.62 27.42
N HIS A 60 12.16 25.48 26.82
CA HIS A 60 13.54 25.26 26.35
C HIS A 60 13.91 26.20 25.23
N TRP A 61 13.04 26.46 24.27
CA TRP A 61 13.28 27.38 23.17
C TRP A 61 13.61 28.81 23.67
N ASN A 62 12.82 29.34 24.59
CA ASN A 62 13.05 30.62 25.18
C ASN A 62 14.38 30.64 25.95
N GLY A 63 14.74 29.56 26.63
CA GLY A 63 16.05 29.40 27.28
C GLY A 63 17.20 29.40 26.28
N ILE A 64 17.07 28.69 25.18
CA ILE A 64 18.05 28.63 24.10
C ILE A 64 18.29 30.02 23.48
N LEU A 65 17.22 30.78 23.17
CA LEU A 65 17.32 32.10 22.59
C LEU A 65 18.01 33.08 23.54
N ARG A 66 17.71 33.06 24.85
CA ARG A 66 18.37 33.86 25.87
C ARG A 66 19.85 33.51 25.92
N HIS A 67 20.16 32.24 26.02
CA HIS A 67 21.53 31.74 26.09
C HIS A 67 22.34 32.10 24.82
N ARG A 68 21.71 32.05 23.65
CA ARG A 68 22.29 32.50 22.38
C ARG A 68 22.75 33.96 22.47
N GLY A 69 21.93 34.84 23.06
CA GLY A 69 22.29 36.24 23.28
C GLY A 69 23.52 36.39 24.20
N GLU A 70 23.60 35.60 25.27
CA GLU A 70 24.75 35.58 26.19
C GLU A 70 26.03 35.09 25.49
N LEU A 71 25.93 34.01 24.72
CA LEU A 71 27.04 33.46 23.95
C LEU A 71 27.52 34.45 22.88
N THR A 72 26.60 35.09 22.17
CA THR A 72 26.91 36.13 21.17
C THR A 72 27.74 37.27 21.80
N SER A 73 27.30 37.73 22.98
CA SER A 73 28.02 38.78 23.71
C SER A 73 29.44 38.38 24.15
N ARG A 74 29.59 37.12 24.60
CA ARG A 74 30.89 36.57 25.06
C ARG A 74 31.84 36.27 23.91
N LEU A 75 31.33 35.80 22.78
CA LEU A 75 32.14 35.40 21.63
C LEU A 75 32.54 36.56 20.73
N GLY A 76 31.92 37.75 20.88
CA GLY A 76 32.10 38.87 19.98
C GLY A 76 31.67 38.66 18.53
N ARG A 77 30.91 37.58 18.30
CA ARG A 77 30.29 37.25 17.02
C ARG A 77 28.94 36.54 17.24
N GLU A 78 28.07 36.57 16.27
CA GLU A 78 26.79 35.87 16.40
C GLU A 78 26.98 34.35 16.65
N ALA A 79 26.34 33.87 17.70
CA ALA A 79 26.25 32.46 17.99
C ALA A 79 25.11 31.85 17.16
N SER A 80 25.33 30.68 16.56
CA SER A 80 24.27 29.95 15.87
C SER A 80 23.29 29.33 16.87
N VAL A 81 22.06 29.06 16.42
CA VAL A 81 21.05 28.38 17.25
C VAL A 81 21.53 26.99 17.64
N GLN A 82 22.20 26.27 16.73
CA GLN A 82 22.74 24.93 17.00
C GLN A 82 23.77 24.96 18.11
N LEU A 83 24.70 25.93 18.09
CA LEU A 83 25.69 26.07 19.16
C LEU A 83 25.03 26.41 20.49
N ALA A 84 24.08 27.34 20.49
CA ALA A 84 23.34 27.71 21.70
C ALA A 84 22.51 26.56 22.24
N THR A 85 21.86 25.76 21.36
CA THR A 85 21.09 24.56 21.76
C THR A 85 22.01 23.51 22.39
N LEU A 86 23.14 23.23 21.77
CA LEU A 86 24.12 22.28 22.27
C LEU A 86 24.60 22.65 23.68
N ASP A 87 25.08 23.91 23.82
CA ASP A 87 25.60 24.39 25.09
C ASP A 87 24.53 24.48 26.18
N TYR A 88 23.32 24.92 25.83
CA TYR A 88 22.16 24.94 26.72
C TYR A 88 21.82 23.55 27.29
N PHE A 89 21.72 22.56 26.46
CA PHE A 89 21.35 21.21 26.89
C PHE A 89 22.51 20.45 27.56
N GLN A 90 23.73 20.76 27.23
CA GLN A 90 24.92 20.14 27.84
C GLN A 90 25.28 20.77 29.19
N ASN A 91 25.29 22.09 29.28
CA ASN A 91 25.90 22.80 30.42
C ASN A 91 24.85 23.42 31.35
N LEU A 92 23.67 23.79 30.88
CA LEU A 92 22.68 24.47 31.72
C LEU A 92 21.58 23.51 32.21
N THR A 93 21.09 22.56 31.36
CA THR A 93 20.03 21.64 31.74
C THR A 93 20.54 20.24 32.03
N LEU A 94 21.76 19.90 31.63
CA LEU A 94 22.37 18.57 31.72
C LEU A 94 21.55 17.47 31.04
N GLY A 95 20.71 17.85 30.10
CA GLY A 95 19.86 16.93 29.33
C GLY A 95 20.62 16.05 28.33
N ILE A 96 21.80 16.50 27.88
CA ILE A 96 22.69 15.79 26.96
C ILE A 96 24.04 15.59 27.62
N LYS A 97 24.42 14.33 27.85
CA LYS A 97 25.66 13.98 28.56
C LYS A 97 26.88 13.88 27.65
N ASN A 98 26.74 13.26 26.47
CA ASN A 98 27.83 13.02 25.52
C ASN A 98 27.39 13.41 24.09
N PRO A 99 27.29 14.70 23.78
CA PRO A 99 26.85 15.15 22.47
C PRO A 99 27.86 14.76 21.38
N LYS A 100 27.33 14.39 20.20
CA LYS A 100 28.10 14.24 18.98
C LYS A 100 27.62 15.28 17.97
N VAL A 101 28.50 16.10 17.47
CA VAL A 101 28.19 17.02 16.38
C VAL A 101 28.31 16.26 15.07
N VAL A 102 27.25 16.25 14.30
CA VAL A 102 27.17 15.62 12.97
C VAL A 102 26.58 16.63 12.01
N GLU A 103 27.14 16.73 10.82
CA GLU A 103 26.57 17.55 9.76
C GLU A 103 25.13 17.11 9.45
N MET A 104 24.21 18.06 9.25
CA MET A 104 22.79 17.76 9.01
C MET A 104 22.61 16.84 7.80
N ALA A 105 23.35 17.07 6.72
CA ALA A 105 23.30 16.22 5.53
C ALA A 105 23.68 14.75 5.85
N THR A 106 24.74 14.57 6.63
CA THR A 106 25.20 13.24 7.10
C THR A 106 24.18 12.60 8.03
N PHE A 107 23.57 13.37 8.92
CA PHE A 107 22.52 12.90 9.81
C PHE A 107 21.29 12.39 9.00
N LEU A 108 20.81 13.20 8.05
CA LEU A 108 19.67 12.84 7.20
C LEU A 108 19.96 11.64 6.29
N ALA A 109 21.16 11.56 5.75
CA ALA A 109 21.60 10.41 4.98
C ALA A 109 21.59 9.13 5.84
N THR A 110 22.06 9.24 7.09
CA THR A 110 22.05 8.14 8.07
C THR A 110 20.63 7.74 8.43
N GLU A 111 19.74 8.70 8.72
CA GLU A 111 18.33 8.42 8.99
C GLU A 111 17.64 7.74 7.78
N ARG A 112 17.86 8.25 6.56
CA ARG A 112 17.30 7.60 5.35
C ARG A 112 17.83 6.19 5.20
N SER A 113 19.14 5.98 5.34
CA SER A 113 19.75 4.64 5.25
C SER A 113 19.24 3.69 6.34
N ALA A 114 18.82 4.21 7.49
CA ALA A 114 18.25 3.41 8.56
C ALA A 114 16.83 2.89 8.24
N ILE A 115 16.09 3.56 7.36
CA ILE A 115 14.68 3.24 7.04
C ILE A 115 14.44 2.83 5.60
N THR A 116 15.39 3.04 4.67
CA THR A 116 15.26 2.67 3.26
C THR A 116 16.23 1.56 2.88
N ASP A 117 15.91 0.85 1.80
CA ASP A 117 16.79 -0.09 1.11
C ASP A 117 17.68 0.67 0.11
N GLY A 118 19.00 0.46 0.18
CA GLY A 118 19.99 1.23 -0.58
C GLY A 118 19.93 0.98 -2.09
N LEU A 119 19.44 -0.19 -2.54
CA LEU A 119 19.33 -0.52 -3.96
C LEU A 119 18.07 0.05 -4.58
N THR A 120 16.94 -0.16 -3.91
CA THR A 120 15.60 0.15 -4.46
C THR A 120 15.09 1.53 -4.05
N GLY A 121 15.62 2.10 -2.98
CA GLY A 121 15.14 3.36 -2.39
C GLY A 121 13.72 3.28 -1.82
N LEU A 122 13.10 2.09 -1.77
CA LEU A 122 11.88 1.84 -1.01
C LEU A 122 12.22 1.72 0.47
N TYR A 123 11.21 1.68 1.33
CA TYR A 123 11.45 1.41 2.74
C TYR A 123 12.08 0.02 2.95
N ASN A 124 12.84 -0.15 4.02
CA ASN A 124 13.40 -1.45 4.39
C ASN A 124 12.44 -2.23 5.31
N ARG A 125 12.74 -3.50 5.55
CA ARG A 125 11.95 -4.40 6.40
C ARG A 125 11.71 -3.86 7.81
N ARG A 126 12.73 -3.22 8.42
CA ARG A 126 12.58 -2.64 9.77
C ARG A 126 11.50 -1.57 9.82
N PHE A 127 11.47 -0.70 8.82
CA PHE A 127 10.45 0.34 8.71
C PHE A 127 9.06 -0.25 8.46
N PHE A 128 8.98 -1.28 7.61
CA PHE A 128 7.73 -2.02 7.38
C PHE A 128 7.16 -2.60 8.66
N ASP A 129 7.97 -3.34 9.45
CA ASP A 129 7.52 -3.96 10.69
C ASP A 129 6.99 -2.93 11.71
N ALA A 130 7.65 -1.77 11.81
CA ALA A 130 7.21 -0.68 12.66
C ALA A 130 5.91 -0.04 12.13
N SER A 131 5.78 0.14 10.82
CA SER A 131 4.61 0.74 10.18
C SER A 131 3.39 -0.17 10.25
N LEU A 132 3.56 -1.48 10.05
CA LEU A 132 2.47 -2.45 10.17
C LEU A 132 1.89 -2.47 11.60
N ARG A 133 2.76 -2.47 12.62
CA ARG A 133 2.32 -2.38 14.02
C ARG A 133 1.59 -1.07 14.33
N ARG A 134 2.02 0.02 13.75
CA ARG A 134 1.39 1.34 13.90
C ARG A 134 0.02 1.38 13.22
N GLU A 135 -0.07 0.87 12.00
CA GLU A 135 -1.31 0.81 11.25
C GLU A 135 -2.35 -0.11 11.91
N LEU A 136 -1.94 -1.25 12.45
CA LEU A 136 -2.80 -2.12 13.26
C LEU A 136 -3.41 -1.39 14.46
N LYS A 137 -2.58 -0.62 15.20
CA LYS A 137 -3.07 0.18 16.34
C LYS A 137 -4.03 1.28 15.87
N ARG A 138 -3.72 1.96 14.76
CA ARG A 138 -4.56 3.00 14.16
C ARG A 138 -5.90 2.40 13.72
N ALA A 139 -5.86 1.36 12.91
CA ALA A 139 -7.04 0.71 12.37
C ALA A 139 -7.93 0.12 13.47
N GLY A 140 -7.34 -0.54 14.47
CA GLY A 140 -8.08 -1.06 15.62
C GLY A 140 -8.73 0.02 16.48
N ARG A 141 -8.11 1.20 16.62
CA ARG A 141 -8.69 2.32 17.38
C ARG A 141 -9.87 2.97 16.68
N TYR A 142 -9.82 3.09 15.35
CA TYR A 142 -10.80 3.82 14.57
C TYR A 142 -11.77 2.93 13.78
N GLY A 143 -11.69 1.61 13.94
CA GLY A 143 -12.55 0.66 13.20
C GLY A 143 -12.28 0.64 11.69
N LEU A 144 -11.04 0.98 11.26
CA LEU A 144 -10.67 1.07 9.86
C LEU A 144 -10.18 -0.29 9.34
N ALA A 145 -10.28 -0.50 8.04
CA ALA A 145 -9.67 -1.62 7.35
C ALA A 145 -8.41 -1.17 6.62
N PHE A 146 -7.46 -2.08 6.43
CA PHE A 146 -6.32 -1.90 5.54
C PHE A 146 -5.93 -3.21 4.89
N SER A 147 -5.17 -3.13 3.81
CA SER A 147 -4.69 -4.30 3.08
C SER A 147 -3.17 -4.44 3.19
N LEU A 148 -2.72 -5.68 3.34
CA LEU A 148 -1.33 -6.08 3.24
C LEU A 148 -1.12 -6.87 1.95
N VAL A 149 -0.12 -6.49 1.17
CA VAL A 149 0.28 -7.18 -0.06
C VAL A 149 1.72 -7.64 0.07
N LEU A 150 1.99 -8.88 -0.29
CA LEU A 150 3.34 -9.39 -0.53
C LEU A 150 3.48 -9.65 -2.03
N LEU A 151 4.60 -9.20 -2.59
CA LEU A 151 4.97 -9.39 -3.99
C LEU A 151 6.34 -10.06 -4.06
N ASP A 152 6.56 -10.88 -5.09
CA ASP A 152 7.83 -11.57 -5.29
C ASP A 152 8.07 -11.72 -6.79
N ILE A 153 9.34 -11.49 -7.22
CA ILE A 153 9.74 -11.65 -8.62
C ILE A 153 9.81 -13.13 -8.95
N ASP A 154 9.10 -13.54 -10.00
CA ASP A 154 9.07 -14.92 -10.43
C ASP A 154 10.41 -15.32 -11.04
N ASP A 155 10.95 -16.47 -10.61
CA ASP A 155 12.20 -17.07 -11.11
C ASP A 155 13.44 -16.18 -10.98
N PHE A 156 13.47 -15.26 -10.01
CA PHE A 156 14.55 -14.29 -9.82
C PHE A 156 15.93 -14.96 -9.68
N LYS A 157 15.99 -16.08 -8.97
CA LYS A 157 17.23 -16.86 -8.84
C LYS A 157 17.76 -17.29 -10.21
N MET A 158 16.90 -17.77 -11.10
CA MET A 158 17.30 -18.19 -12.44
C MET A 158 17.87 -17.01 -13.25
N VAL A 159 17.31 -15.83 -13.08
CA VAL A 159 17.84 -14.61 -13.73
C VAL A 159 19.24 -14.29 -13.21
N ASN A 160 19.45 -14.34 -11.90
CA ASN A 160 20.78 -14.14 -11.31
C ASN A 160 21.80 -15.19 -11.78
N ASP A 161 21.40 -16.46 -11.83
CA ASP A 161 22.26 -17.56 -12.22
C ASP A 161 22.67 -17.47 -13.73
N LEU A 162 21.76 -16.98 -14.59
CA LEU A 162 22.02 -16.88 -16.04
C LEU A 162 22.68 -15.55 -16.45
N HIS A 163 22.31 -14.43 -15.79
CA HIS A 163 22.69 -13.08 -16.24
C HIS A 163 23.53 -12.32 -15.22
N GLY A 164 23.79 -12.92 -14.07
CA GLY A 164 24.56 -12.31 -12.99
C GLY A 164 23.77 -11.36 -12.11
N HIS A 165 24.30 -11.09 -10.91
CA HIS A 165 23.63 -10.27 -9.88
C HIS A 165 23.39 -8.82 -10.31
N VAL A 166 24.22 -8.25 -11.18
CA VAL A 166 24.03 -6.88 -11.68
C VAL A 166 22.70 -6.73 -12.45
N VAL A 167 22.35 -7.75 -13.25
CA VAL A 167 21.06 -7.79 -13.96
C VAL A 167 19.90 -7.98 -12.98
N GLY A 168 20.07 -8.81 -11.95
CA GLY A 168 19.11 -8.96 -10.87
C GLY A 168 18.90 -7.66 -10.09
N ASP A 169 19.97 -6.94 -9.78
CA ASP A 169 19.87 -5.64 -9.09
C ASP A 169 19.12 -4.60 -9.95
N GLU A 170 19.35 -4.60 -11.27
CA GLU A 170 18.60 -3.75 -12.20
C GLU A 170 17.10 -4.13 -12.23
N ALA A 171 16.77 -5.41 -12.20
CA ALA A 171 15.39 -5.87 -12.13
C ALA A 171 14.69 -5.41 -10.85
N LEU A 172 15.37 -5.52 -9.70
CA LEU A 172 14.86 -5.03 -8.41
C LEU A 172 14.62 -3.51 -8.42
N ALA A 173 15.57 -2.75 -8.97
CA ALA A 173 15.44 -1.30 -9.09
C ALA A 173 14.26 -0.91 -9.99
N ARG A 174 14.10 -1.55 -11.15
CA ARG A 174 12.98 -1.30 -12.06
C ARG A 174 11.62 -1.65 -11.44
N LEU A 175 11.50 -2.80 -10.78
CA LEU A 175 10.26 -3.15 -10.07
C LEU A 175 9.93 -2.12 -8.99
N SER A 176 10.94 -1.62 -8.29
CA SER A 176 10.73 -0.59 -7.26
C SER A 176 10.18 0.72 -7.82
N GLU A 177 10.58 1.12 -9.04
CA GLU A 177 10.02 2.28 -9.74
C GLU A 177 8.55 2.06 -10.10
N VAL A 178 8.20 0.88 -10.62
CA VAL A 178 6.81 0.51 -10.93
C VAL A 178 5.95 0.54 -9.66
N ILE A 179 6.44 -0.05 -8.57
CA ILE A 179 5.73 -0.03 -7.28
C ILE A 179 5.53 1.40 -6.81
N ARG A 180 6.57 2.24 -6.81
CA ARG A 180 6.50 3.63 -6.37
C ARG A 180 5.50 4.45 -7.18
N ALA A 181 5.42 4.25 -8.49
CA ALA A 181 4.45 4.91 -9.36
C ALA A 181 3.01 4.43 -9.14
N SER A 182 2.83 3.24 -8.55
CA SER A 182 1.54 2.61 -8.35
C SER A 182 0.91 2.84 -6.98
N VAL A 183 1.66 3.32 -6.00
CA VAL A 183 1.19 3.54 -4.62
C VAL A 183 0.95 5.02 -4.34
N ARG A 184 0.13 5.30 -3.32
CA ARG A 184 -0.17 6.66 -2.84
C ARG A 184 0.89 7.09 -1.81
N GLU A 185 0.95 8.38 -1.50
CA GLU A 185 1.84 8.92 -0.46
C GLU A 185 1.63 8.28 0.92
N ILE A 186 0.38 7.94 1.26
CA ILE A 186 0.02 7.32 2.55
C ILE A 186 0.34 5.82 2.60
N ASP A 187 0.57 5.19 1.46
CA ASP A 187 0.89 3.78 1.37
C ASP A 187 2.36 3.54 1.75
N VAL A 188 2.64 2.40 2.35
CA VAL A 188 4.01 2.01 2.66
C VAL A 188 4.44 0.92 1.69
N ALA A 189 5.44 1.23 0.86
CA ALA A 189 6.08 0.26 -0.03
C ALA A 189 7.49 -0.05 0.45
N CYS A 190 7.82 -1.34 0.59
CA CYS A 190 9.10 -1.76 1.14
C CYS A 190 9.70 -2.94 0.37
N ARG A 191 11.03 -3.02 0.37
CA ARG A 191 11.74 -4.25 0.04
C ARG A 191 11.79 -5.11 1.31
N TYR A 192 11.05 -6.21 1.30
CA TYR A 192 10.85 -7.06 2.47
C TYR A 192 11.91 -8.12 2.64
N GLY A 193 12.42 -8.64 1.52
CA GLY A 193 13.47 -9.66 1.43
C GLY A 193 14.40 -9.43 0.23
N GLY A 194 15.09 -10.46 -0.20
CA GLY A 194 15.99 -10.40 -1.36
C GLY A 194 15.28 -9.94 -2.63
N GLU A 195 14.22 -10.66 -3.00
CA GLU A 195 13.39 -10.43 -4.19
C GLU A 195 11.92 -10.14 -3.83
N GLU A 196 11.65 -10.00 -2.53
CA GLU A 196 10.32 -9.81 -1.97
C GLU A 196 10.04 -8.35 -1.65
N PHE A 197 8.85 -7.90 -1.97
CA PHE A 197 8.33 -6.57 -1.67
C PHE A 197 7.05 -6.68 -0.85
N ALA A 198 6.80 -5.68 -0.01
CA ALA A 198 5.59 -5.63 0.81
C ALA A 198 4.94 -4.25 0.74
N LEU A 199 3.60 -4.22 0.70
CA LEU A 199 2.83 -2.99 0.69
C LEU A 199 1.84 -2.99 1.86
N ILE A 200 1.78 -1.88 2.59
CA ILE A 200 0.68 -1.59 3.52
C ILE A 200 -0.17 -0.53 2.85
N LEU A 201 -1.44 -0.82 2.61
CA LEU A 201 -2.39 0.04 1.93
C LEU A 201 -3.49 0.46 2.92
N PRO A 202 -3.34 1.59 3.64
CA PRO A 202 -4.33 2.09 4.59
C PRO A 202 -5.67 2.35 3.91
N GLU A 203 -6.77 2.08 4.64
CA GLU A 203 -8.13 2.37 4.19
C GLU A 203 -8.43 1.83 2.78
N THR A 204 -7.81 0.70 2.43
CA THR A 204 -7.94 0.08 1.11
C THR A 204 -8.63 -1.27 1.26
N SER A 205 -9.75 -1.41 0.58
CA SER A 205 -10.55 -2.64 0.56
C SER A 205 -9.84 -3.76 -0.21
N ARG A 206 -10.36 -4.99 -0.06
CA ARG A 206 -9.92 -6.17 -0.80
C ARG A 206 -9.83 -5.93 -2.31
N THR A 207 -10.87 -5.34 -2.90
CA THR A 207 -10.92 -4.99 -4.32
C THR A 207 -9.90 -3.91 -4.68
N GLY A 208 -9.77 -2.88 -3.85
CA GLY A 208 -8.79 -1.81 -4.07
C GLY A 208 -7.35 -2.34 -4.05
N ALA A 209 -7.02 -3.19 -3.08
CA ALA A 209 -5.71 -3.82 -3.00
C ALA A 209 -5.42 -4.71 -4.20
N TYR A 210 -6.43 -5.48 -4.65
CA TYR A 210 -6.29 -6.31 -5.84
C TYR A 210 -6.01 -5.46 -7.09
N ILE A 211 -6.73 -4.36 -7.29
CA ILE A 211 -6.53 -3.45 -8.44
C ILE A 211 -5.12 -2.86 -8.43
N VAL A 212 -4.64 -2.37 -7.28
CA VAL A 212 -3.28 -1.83 -7.17
C VAL A 212 -2.24 -2.90 -7.48
N SER A 213 -2.40 -4.10 -6.92
CA SER A 213 -1.47 -5.22 -7.11
C SER A 213 -1.46 -5.73 -8.55
N GLU A 214 -2.62 -5.84 -9.21
CA GLU A 214 -2.72 -6.21 -10.63
C GLU A 214 -2.09 -5.16 -11.54
N ARG A 215 -2.27 -3.86 -11.24
CA ARG A 215 -1.58 -2.80 -11.97
C ARG A 215 -0.07 -2.97 -11.86
N ILE A 216 0.47 -3.16 -10.65
CA ILE A 216 1.91 -3.41 -10.45
C ILE A 216 2.35 -4.62 -11.26
N ARG A 217 1.61 -5.73 -11.23
CA ARG A 217 1.95 -6.94 -11.98
C ARG A 217 2.01 -6.69 -13.49
N VAL A 218 1.00 -6.03 -14.04
CA VAL A 218 0.91 -5.72 -15.48
C VAL A 218 2.03 -4.77 -15.89
N ASP A 219 2.18 -3.66 -15.18
CA ASP A 219 3.19 -2.65 -15.48
C ASP A 219 4.61 -3.20 -15.34
N ALA A 220 4.86 -4.06 -14.35
CA ALA A 220 6.14 -4.75 -14.20
C ALA A 220 6.41 -5.66 -15.40
N LYS A 221 5.45 -6.50 -15.80
CA LYS A 221 5.58 -7.38 -16.96
C LYS A 221 5.89 -6.58 -18.23
N GLU A 222 5.13 -5.50 -18.50
CA GLU A 222 5.39 -4.64 -19.64
C GLU A 222 6.76 -3.96 -19.58
N THR A 223 7.18 -3.52 -18.39
CA THR A 223 8.48 -2.87 -18.19
C THR A 223 9.63 -3.83 -18.48
N PHE A 224 9.54 -5.08 -18.01
CA PHE A 224 10.53 -6.10 -18.29
C PHE A 224 10.56 -6.52 -19.76
N ASP A 225 9.41 -6.63 -20.41
CA ASP A 225 9.32 -7.02 -21.81
C ASP A 225 9.78 -5.91 -22.77
N ARG A 226 9.56 -4.62 -22.44
CA ARG A 226 9.91 -3.48 -23.32
C ARG A 226 11.38 -3.04 -23.20
N LYS A 227 12.00 -3.20 -22.04
CA LYS A 227 13.38 -2.74 -21.79
C LYS A 227 14.24 -3.92 -21.40
N PRO A 228 15.12 -4.40 -22.29
CA PRO A 228 16.08 -5.44 -21.94
C PRO A 228 16.85 -5.09 -20.66
N LEU A 229 17.13 -6.09 -19.83
CA LEU A 229 17.97 -5.97 -18.66
C LEU A 229 19.42 -6.20 -19.06
N GLY A 230 20.33 -5.41 -18.50
CA GLY A 230 21.77 -5.52 -18.80
C GLY A 230 22.22 -4.85 -20.09
N SER A 231 23.53 -4.87 -20.34
CA SER A 231 24.18 -4.17 -21.46
C SER A 231 24.08 -4.92 -22.81
N SER A 232 23.52 -6.12 -22.84
CA SER A 232 23.46 -6.94 -24.05
C SER A 232 22.05 -6.93 -24.67
N PRO A 233 21.87 -6.43 -25.89
CA PRO A 233 20.56 -6.41 -26.57
C PRO A 233 19.95 -7.81 -26.80
N SER A 234 20.77 -8.86 -26.72
CA SER A 234 20.34 -10.25 -26.92
C SER A 234 19.80 -10.94 -25.65
N ALA A 235 19.93 -10.34 -24.49
CA ALA A 235 19.41 -10.87 -23.23
C ALA A 235 18.02 -10.32 -22.92
N GLN A 236 17.03 -10.69 -23.73
CA GLN A 236 15.63 -10.39 -23.43
C GLN A 236 15.18 -11.32 -22.29
N VAL A 237 15.25 -10.82 -21.05
CA VAL A 237 14.79 -11.54 -19.88
C VAL A 237 13.32 -11.17 -19.64
N SER A 238 12.42 -12.09 -19.93
CA SER A 238 11.01 -11.93 -19.60
C SER A 238 10.82 -12.32 -18.13
N MET A 239 10.41 -11.34 -17.32
CA MET A 239 10.14 -11.54 -15.89
C MET A 239 8.70 -11.19 -15.57
N SER A 240 8.21 -11.76 -14.49
CA SER A 240 6.89 -11.44 -13.96
C SER A 240 6.93 -11.36 -12.44
N VAL A 241 5.80 -10.93 -11.86
CA VAL A 241 5.64 -10.77 -10.42
C VAL A 241 4.41 -11.53 -9.98
N SER A 242 4.54 -12.30 -8.91
CA SER A 242 3.43 -12.92 -8.20
C SER A 242 3.14 -12.17 -6.92
N GLY A 243 1.88 -12.15 -6.50
CA GLY A 243 1.49 -11.47 -5.26
C GLY A 243 0.42 -12.18 -4.45
N GLY A 244 0.42 -11.91 -3.15
CA GLY A 244 -0.57 -12.38 -2.20
C GLY A 244 -1.11 -11.24 -1.34
N ILE A 245 -2.42 -11.22 -1.08
CA ILE A 245 -3.11 -10.15 -0.37
C ILE A 245 -3.83 -10.70 0.85
N ALA A 246 -3.68 -10.02 1.99
CA ALA A 246 -4.45 -10.23 3.22
C ALA A 246 -5.06 -8.92 3.72
N ILE A 247 -6.22 -8.99 4.37
CA ILE A 247 -7.01 -7.84 4.78
C ILE A 247 -7.20 -7.83 6.30
N TYR A 248 -6.91 -6.67 6.91
CA TYR A 248 -7.29 -6.41 8.30
C TYR A 248 -8.70 -5.80 8.36
N PRO A 249 -9.56 -6.21 9.30
CA PRO A 249 -9.39 -7.30 10.26
C PRO A 249 -9.85 -8.67 9.75
N THR A 250 -10.35 -8.75 8.50
CA THR A 250 -11.06 -9.93 7.96
C THR A 250 -10.22 -11.21 7.96
N ASP A 251 -8.96 -11.11 7.55
CA ASP A 251 -8.09 -12.29 7.42
C ASP A 251 -7.24 -12.52 8.68
N SER A 252 -6.93 -11.47 9.43
CA SER A 252 -6.26 -11.56 10.74
C SER A 252 -6.29 -10.22 11.49
N ASN A 253 -6.21 -10.31 12.84
CA ASN A 253 -6.11 -9.15 13.75
C ASN A 253 -4.67 -8.89 14.24
N SER A 254 -3.69 -9.67 13.79
CA SER A 254 -2.28 -9.54 14.22
C SER A 254 -1.36 -9.32 13.01
N ALA A 255 -0.21 -8.66 13.25
CA ALA A 255 0.80 -8.42 12.23
C ALA A 255 1.32 -9.73 11.63
N GLU A 256 1.69 -10.67 12.50
CA GLU A 256 2.21 -11.98 12.11
C GLU A 256 1.15 -12.80 11.36
N GLY A 257 -0.11 -12.67 11.78
CA GLY A 257 -1.24 -13.33 11.12
C GLY A 257 -1.44 -12.79 9.70
N LEU A 258 -1.47 -11.48 9.53
CA LEU A 258 -1.62 -10.84 8.19
C LEU A 258 -0.48 -11.22 7.25
N VAL A 259 0.77 -11.15 7.73
CA VAL A 259 1.93 -11.57 6.92
C VAL A 259 1.80 -13.03 6.50
N ARG A 260 1.47 -13.93 7.44
CA ARG A 260 1.27 -15.36 7.14
C ARG A 260 0.13 -15.60 6.15
N MET A 261 -0.96 -14.83 6.20
CA MET A 261 -2.08 -14.99 5.27
C MET A 261 -1.73 -14.47 3.87
N ALA A 262 -1.04 -13.33 3.79
CA ALA A 262 -0.52 -12.82 2.51
C ALA A 262 0.50 -13.77 1.88
N ASP A 263 1.41 -14.33 2.69
CA ASP A 263 2.40 -15.33 2.25
C ASP A 263 1.72 -16.60 1.69
N LYS A 264 0.72 -17.15 2.38
CA LYS A 264 -0.07 -18.28 1.86
C LYS A 264 -0.73 -17.96 0.52
N ALA A 265 -1.21 -16.73 0.32
CA ALA A 265 -1.80 -16.30 -0.93
C ALA A 265 -0.74 -16.17 -2.03
N LEU A 266 0.44 -15.60 -1.72
CA LEU A 266 1.58 -15.51 -2.63
C LEU A 266 2.08 -16.90 -3.03
N TYR A 267 2.20 -17.82 -2.08
CA TYR A 267 2.56 -19.20 -2.36
C TYR A 267 1.59 -19.85 -3.38
N ARG A 268 0.28 -19.63 -3.23
CA ARG A 268 -0.71 -20.09 -4.22
C ARG A 268 -0.49 -19.45 -5.58
N SER A 269 -0.22 -18.16 -5.65
CA SER A 269 0.11 -17.47 -6.92
C SER A 269 1.26 -18.15 -7.65
N LYS A 270 2.33 -18.46 -6.93
CA LYS A 270 3.51 -19.15 -7.50
C LYS A 270 3.18 -20.58 -7.98
N HIS A 271 2.40 -21.34 -7.22
CA HIS A 271 2.04 -22.72 -7.56
C HIS A 271 1.00 -22.84 -8.67
N GLU A 272 0.10 -21.87 -8.81
CA GLU A 272 -0.93 -21.89 -9.84
C GLU A 272 -0.47 -21.33 -11.20
N GLY A 273 0.82 -21.15 -11.40
CA GLY A 273 1.44 -20.80 -12.69
C GLY A 273 2.05 -19.41 -12.73
N LYS A 274 2.33 -18.80 -11.56
CA LYS A 274 3.02 -17.49 -11.43
C LYS A 274 2.31 -16.35 -12.16
N ASN A 275 2.92 -15.16 -12.22
CA ASN A 275 2.40 -13.98 -12.91
C ASN A 275 0.93 -13.70 -12.57
N ARG A 276 0.60 -13.69 -11.28
CA ARG A 276 -0.77 -13.46 -10.79
C ARG A 276 -0.81 -12.91 -9.38
N ILE A 277 -1.94 -12.33 -9.05
CA ILE A 277 -2.25 -11.86 -7.70
C ILE A 277 -3.34 -12.75 -7.11
N THR A 278 -3.12 -13.28 -5.92
CA THR A 278 -4.09 -14.11 -5.20
C THR A 278 -4.50 -13.43 -3.91
N LEU A 279 -5.79 -13.39 -3.66
CA LEU A 279 -6.34 -12.94 -2.39
C LEU A 279 -6.25 -14.08 -1.37
N HIS A 280 -5.89 -13.77 -0.10
CA HIS A 280 -6.11 -14.74 0.95
C HIS A 280 -7.61 -15.03 1.04
N ALA A 281 -7.97 -16.30 0.90
CA ALA A 281 -9.29 -16.78 1.25
C ALA A 281 -9.05 -17.91 2.25
N GLU A 282 -9.65 -17.83 3.44
CA GLU A 282 -9.87 -19.07 4.18
C GLU A 282 -10.52 -20.07 3.26
N GLU A 283 -10.14 -21.33 3.31
CA GLU A 283 -10.69 -22.40 2.48
C GLU A 283 -12.20 -22.65 2.66
N LYS A 284 -12.85 -21.88 3.49
CA LYS A 284 -14.30 -21.77 3.49
C LYS A 284 -14.70 -20.87 2.34
N ARG A 285 -14.85 -21.47 1.16
CA ARG A 285 -15.67 -20.91 0.08
C ARG A 285 -17.06 -20.65 0.66
N ARG A 286 -17.27 -19.44 1.19
CA ARG A 286 -18.55 -19.04 1.79
C ARG A 286 -19.65 -18.84 0.74
N SER A 287 -19.33 -18.98 -0.54
CA SER A 287 -20.33 -18.96 -1.61
C SER A 287 -19.93 -19.99 -2.65
N PRO A 288 -20.76 -21.00 -2.89
CA PRO A 288 -20.55 -21.94 -3.98
C PRO A 288 -20.54 -21.16 -5.29
N ARG A 289 -19.62 -21.51 -6.20
CA ARG A 289 -19.67 -21.04 -7.58
C ARG A 289 -20.64 -21.96 -8.31
N LEU A 290 -21.72 -21.41 -8.81
CA LEU A 290 -22.60 -22.15 -9.71
C LEU A 290 -22.07 -22.04 -11.13
N ASP A 291 -21.94 -23.17 -11.78
CA ASP A 291 -21.79 -23.28 -13.23
C ASP A 291 -23.15 -22.92 -13.86
N ALA A 292 -23.49 -21.63 -13.79
CA ALA A 292 -24.75 -21.12 -14.31
C ALA A 292 -24.46 -20.28 -15.55
N ARG A 293 -24.63 -20.87 -16.72
CA ARG A 293 -24.72 -20.12 -17.98
C ARG A 293 -25.98 -19.26 -17.95
N LYS A 294 -25.81 -18.00 -17.54
CA LYS A 294 -26.87 -16.99 -17.55
C LYS A 294 -26.40 -15.80 -18.38
N LEU A 295 -27.34 -15.23 -19.12
CA LEU A 295 -27.04 -14.09 -19.95
C LEU A 295 -26.89 -12.85 -19.08
N LEU A 296 -25.73 -12.19 -19.15
CA LEU A 296 -25.49 -10.87 -18.58
C LEU A 296 -25.31 -9.86 -19.71
N VAL A 297 -25.91 -8.68 -19.57
CA VAL A 297 -25.69 -7.55 -20.46
C VAL A 297 -24.87 -6.51 -19.73
N PHE A 298 -23.76 -6.12 -20.31
CA PHE A 298 -22.90 -5.08 -19.78
C PHE A 298 -23.02 -3.82 -20.62
N ARG A 299 -23.04 -2.67 -19.93
CA ARG A 299 -22.89 -1.37 -20.57
C ARG A 299 -21.64 -0.70 -20.01
N GLU A 300 -20.70 -0.35 -20.86
CA GLU A 300 -19.53 0.44 -20.46
C GLU A 300 -19.95 1.87 -20.19
N ARG A 301 -19.66 2.39 -18.99
CA ARG A 301 -19.93 3.79 -18.64
C ARG A 301 -18.87 4.71 -19.23
N ARG A 302 -19.07 5.16 -20.47
CA ARG A 302 -18.20 6.19 -21.08
C ARG A 302 -18.56 7.59 -20.60
N THR A 303 -17.59 8.30 -20.03
CA THR A 303 -17.69 9.74 -19.74
C THR A 303 -17.86 10.53 -21.04
N ARG A 304 -19.04 11.19 -21.18
CA ARG A 304 -19.42 12.26 -22.11
C ARG A 304 -18.48 12.49 -23.32
N ARG A 305 -18.75 11.89 -24.47
CA ARG A 305 -18.68 12.51 -25.81
C ARG A 305 -18.99 11.62 -27.00
N ASP A 306 -19.21 10.33 -26.84
CA ASP A 306 -19.51 9.47 -27.97
C ASP A 306 -20.87 8.78 -27.88
N ARG A 307 -21.52 8.66 -29.02
CA ARG A 307 -22.87 8.17 -29.27
C ARG A 307 -22.94 6.67 -29.02
N THR A 308 -24.03 6.24 -28.40
CA THR A 308 -24.50 4.87 -28.13
C THR A 308 -23.57 4.02 -27.25
N PRO A 309 -24.03 3.56 -26.06
CA PRO A 309 -23.33 2.53 -25.31
C PRO A 309 -23.31 1.24 -26.13
N ASP A 310 -22.14 0.69 -26.40
CA ASP A 310 -22.03 -0.65 -26.93
C ASP A 310 -22.56 -1.64 -25.87
N GLU A 311 -23.74 -2.20 -26.12
CA GLU A 311 -24.28 -3.29 -25.30
C GLU A 311 -23.46 -4.55 -25.60
N LEU A 312 -22.63 -4.95 -24.63
CA LEU A 312 -21.93 -6.21 -24.67
C LEU A 312 -22.78 -7.30 -24.05
N ARG A 313 -23.34 -8.17 -24.88
CA ARG A 313 -24.02 -9.38 -24.40
C ARG A 313 -22.99 -10.47 -24.16
N SER A 314 -22.92 -10.94 -22.93
CA SER A 314 -21.93 -11.93 -22.52
C SER A 314 -22.55 -13.00 -21.65
N GLU A 315 -22.07 -14.24 -21.77
CA GLU A 315 -22.52 -15.33 -20.90
C GLU A 315 -21.67 -15.39 -19.64
N THR A 316 -22.32 -15.48 -18.47
CA THR A 316 -21.62 -15.79 -17.23
C THR A 316 -21.16 -17.23 -17.22
N ARG A 317 -19.88 -17.44 -16.94
CA ARG A 317 -19.35 -18.77 -16.60
C ARG A 317 -19.56 -19.10 -15.13
N ASN A 318 -19.45 -18.13 -14.26
CA ASN A 318 -19.80 -18.28 -12.86
C ASN A 318 -20.27 -16.95 -12.27
N LEU A 319 -21.15 -17.03 -11.29
CA LEU A 319 -21.68 -15.91 -10.54
C LEU A 319 -21.51 -16.19 -9.05
N SER A 320 -21.14 -15.17 -8.29
CA SER A 320 -21.02 -15.23 -6.84
C SER A 320 -21.64 -13.97 -6.23
N ARG A 321 -21.82 -13.95 -4.90
CA ARG A 321 -22.31 -12.75 -4.18
C ARG A 321 -21.48 -11.48 -4.45
N ASN A 322 -20.19 -11.63 -4.74
CA ASN A 322 -19.27 -10.50 -4.82
C ASN A 322 -18.82 -10.16 -6.26
N GLY A 323 -19.25 -10.95 -7.26
CA GLY A 323 -18.84 -10.72 -8.63
C GLY A 323 -19.17 -11.87 -9.58
N ALA A 324 -18.82 -11.66 -10.83
CA ALA A 324 -19.03 -12.63 -11.91
C ALA A 324 -17.77 -12.85 -12.73
N LEU A 325 -17.61 -14.07 -13.27
CA LEU A 325 -16.69 -14.35 -14.36
C LEU A 325 -17.49 -14.42 -15.64
N VAL A 326 -17.13 -13.63 -16.62
CA VAL A 326 -17.84 -13.53 -17.89
C VAL A 326 -16.89 -13.81 -19.04
N GLU A 327 -17.45 -14.29 -20.13
CA GLU A 327 -16.74 -14.48 -21.38
C GLU A 327 -17.06 -13.30 -22.32
N SER A 328 -16.05 -12.57 -22.75
CA SER A 328 -16.19 -11.39 -23.63
C SER A 328 -15.45 -11.62 -24.95
N GLN A 329 -15.99 -11.08 -26.04
CA GLN A 329 -15.30 -11.04 -27.32
C GLN A 329 -14.37 -9.80 -27.44
N ILE A 330 -14.46 -8.88 -26.50
CA ILE A 330 -13.68 -7.65 -26.48
C ILE A 330 -12.87 -7.62 -25.19
N PRO A 331 -11.58 -7.25 -25.24
CA PRO A 331 -10.79 -7.06 -24.03
C PRO A 331 -11.29 -5.82 -23.27
N LEU A 332 -11.69 -6.01 -22.01
CA LEU A 332 -12.06 -4.93 -21.12
C LEU A 332 -10.91 -4.65 -20.15
N ASN A 333 -10.43 -3.43 -20.14
CA ASN A 333 -9.31 -3.05 -19.29
C ASN A 333 -9.63 -3.20 -17.80
N VAL A 334 -8.69 -3.69 -17.02
CA VAL A 334 -8.82 -3.74 -15.55
C VAL A 334 -9.04 -2.32 -15.01
N GLY A 335 -10.02 -2.17 -14.12
CA GLY A 335 -10.45 -0.88 -13.60
C GLY A 335 -11.64 -0.25 -14.35
N THR A 336 -12.04 -0.78 -15.50
CA THR A 336 -13.23 -0.30 -16.23
C THR A 336 -14.48 -0.45 -15.37
N GLU A 337 -15.27 0.62 -15.25
CA GLU A 337 -16.58 0.59 -14.57
C GLU A 337 -17.66 0.13 -15.55
N LEU A 338 -18.46 -0.81 -15.11
CA LEU A 338 -19.51 -1.43 -15.88
C LEU A 338 -20.87 -1.24 -15.20
N GLU A 339 -21.88 -0.98 -15.97
CA GLU A 339 -23.28 -1.14 -15.58
C GLU A 339 -23.74 -2.53 -16.05
N ILE A 340 -24.29 -3.33 -15.13
CA ILE A 340 -24.55 -4.76 -15.35
C ILE A 340 -26.03 -5.03 -15.16
N ASP A 341 -26.67 -5.45 -16.24
CA ASP A 341 -28.04 -5.96 -16.18
C ASP A 341 -28.01 -7.49 -16.13
N ILE A 342 -28.60 -8.10 -15.10
CA ILE A 342 -28.66 -9.55 -14.92
C ILE A 342 -30.08 -10.03 -15.30
N TYR A 343 -30.18 -10.80 -16.37
CA TYR A 343 -31.42 -11.40 -16.80
C TYR A 343 -31.59 -12.81 -16.22
N LEU A 344 -32.62 -12.99 -15.44
CA LEU A 344 -33.01 -14.32 -14.92
C LEU A 344 -34.12 -14.92 -15.76
N PRO A 345 -33.97 -16.13 -16.39
CA PRO A 345 -34.93 -16.69 -17.34
C PRO A 345 -36.34 -16.94 -16.79
N LYS A 346 -36.55 -16.86 -15.50
CA LYS A 346 -37.82 -17.15 -14.83
C LYS A 346 -38.50 -15.98 -14.14
N GLN A 347 -37.86 -14.78 -14.12
CA GLN A 347 -38.42 -13.60 -13.46
C GLN A 347 -38.35 -12.36 -14.35
N ARG A 348 -39.40 -11.53 -14.26
CA ARG A 348 -39.52 -10.24 -14.99
C ARG A 348 -38.78 -9.08 -14.30
N SER A 349 -37.89 -9.34 -13.37
CA SER A 349 -37.14 -8.27 -12.67
C SER A 349 -35.73 -8.16 -13.24
N ASP A 350 -35.45 -7.01 -13.85
CA ASP A 350 -34.11 -6.64 -14.27
C ASP A 350 -33.33 -6.23 -13.01
N PHE A 351 -32.25 -6.95 -12.71
CA PHE A 351 -31.33 -6.56 -11.64
C PHE A 351 -30.22 -5.71 -12.23
N PHE A 352 -30.18 -4.45 -11.81
CA PHE A 352 -29.14 -3.51 -12.19
C PHE A 352 -28.09 -3.41 -11.10
N LEU A 353 -26.83 -3.64 -11.45
CA LEU A 353 -25.67 -3.55 -10.55
C LEU A 353 -24.55 -2.78 -11.19
N LYS A 354 -23.75 -2.10 -10.37
CA LYS A 354 -22.47 -1.55 -10.79
C LYS A 354 -21.37 -2.59 -10.54
N GLY A 355 -20.45 -2.70 -11.49
CA GLY A 355 -19.30 -3.57 -11.37
C GLY A 355 -18.02 -2.89 -11.86
N ARG A 356 -16.89 -3.47 -11.46
CA ARG A 356 -15.57 -3.04 -11.92
C ARG A 356 -14.79 -4.24 -12.40
N VAL A 357 -14.19 -4.12 -13.58
CA VAL A 357 -13.29 -5.16 -14.10
C VAL A 357 -12.08 -5.27 -13.19
N VAL A 358 -11.86 -6.48 -12.66
CA VAL A 358 -10.75 -6.78 -11.74
C VAL A 358 -9.76 -7.80 -12.31
N ARG A 359 -10.12 -8.45 -13.42
CA ARG A 359 -9.28 -9.46 -14.06
C ARG A 359 -9.63 -9.57 -15.54
N LEU A 360 -8.60 -9.72 -16.38
CA LEU A 360 -8.70 -10.01 -17.80
C LEU A 360 -7.71 -11.13 -18.14
N GLU A 361 -8.19 -12.19 -18.76
CA GLU A 361 -7.36 -13.31 -19.25
C GLU A 361 -7.85 -13.74 -20.62
N GLU A 362 -6.95 -14.24 -21.47
CA GLU A 362 -7.37 -14.92 -22.71
C GLU A 362 -8.06 -16.26 -22.39
N ALA A 363 -9.13 -16.55 -23.09
CA ALA A 363 -9.85 -17.81 -22.86
C ALA A 363 -9.01 -19.00 -23.36
N PRO A 364 -8.83 -20.07 -22.58
CA PRO A 364 -8.07 -21.22 -23.00
C PRO A 364 -8.65 -21.84 -24.30
N GLY A 365 -7.83 -21.89 -25.34
CA GLY A 365 -8.18 -22.52 -26.62
C GLY A 365 -8.90 -21.64 -27.65
N ASP A 366 -9.22 -20.38 -27.32
CA ASP A 366 -9.84 -19.44 -28.25
C ASP A 366 -9.24 -18.04 -28.09
N ARG A 367 -8.36 -17.63 -29.03
CA ARG A 367 -7.68 -16.32 -29.03
C ARG A 367 -8.62 -15.13 -29.29
N ALA A 368 -9.87 -15.37 -29.64
CA ALA A 368 -10.86 -14.33 -29.90
C ALA A 368 -11.76 -14.05 -28.68
N ARG A 369 -11.54 -14.73 -27.54
CA ARG A 369 -12.37 -14.60 -26.35
C ARG A 369 -11.55 -14.33 -25.11
N TYR A 370 -12.12 -13.54 -24.20
CA TYR A 370 -11.50 -13.13 -22.95
C TYR A 370 -12.35 -13.57 -21.77
N HIS A 371 -11.71 -14.03 -20.71
CA HIS A 371 -12.30 -14.22 -19.40
C HIS A 371 -12.15 -12.95 -18.59
N VAL A 372 -13.25 -12.27 -18.32
CA VAL A 372 -13.29 -11.02 -17.57
C VAL A 372 -13.86 -11.27 -16.19
N GLY A 373 -13.06 -11.04 -15.16
CA GLY A 373 -13.52 -11.05 -13.78
C GLY A 373 -14.07 -9.67 -13.43
N VAL A 374 -15.34 -9.63 -12.98
CA VAL A 374 -16.01 -8.39 -12.58
C VAL A 374 -16.36 -8.49 -11.11
N ALA A 375 -15.89 -7.52 -10.31
CA ALA A 375 -16.33 -7.36 -8.92
C ALA A 375 -17.55 -6.44 -8.88
N PHE A 376 -18.59 -6.82 -8.13
CA PHE A 376 -19.74 -5.95 -7.91
C PHE A 376 -19.37 -4.84 -6.92
N VAL A 377 -19.73 -3.60 -7.26
CA VAL A 377 -19.54 -2.43 -6.41
C VAL A 377 -20.87 -2.19 -5.70
N THR A 378 -20.89 -2.41 -4.40
CA THR A 378 -22.06 -2.21 -3.55
C THR A 378 -21.84 -0.95 -2.73
N ASP A 379 -22.42 0.15 -3.19
CA ASP A 379 -22.26 1.46 -2.53
C ASP A 379 -23.33 1.72 -1.46
N ASP A 380 -24.42 0.93 -1.44
CA ASP A 380 -25.50 1.06 -0.48
C ASP A 380 -26.10 -0.27 0.00
N GLU A 381 -26.91 -0.22 1.06
CA GLU A 381 -27.57 -1.39 1.64
C GLU A 381 -28.62 -2.03 0.69
N GLU A 382 -29.16 -1.27 -0.25
CA GLU A 382 -30.15 -1.76 -1.20
C GLU A 382 -29.50 -2.68 -2.24
N ASP A 383 -28.31 -2.32 -2.73
CA ASP A 383 -27.51 -3.17 -3.64
C ASP A 383 -27.06 -4.46 -2.95
N VAL A 384 -26.73 -4.40 -1.65
CA VAL A 384 -26.41 -5.59 -0.85
C VAL A 384 -27.61 -6.52 -0.76
N ARG A 385 -28.82 -5.99 -0.45
CA ARG A 385 -30.06 -6.79 -0.37
C ARG A 385 -30.42 -7.39 -1.72
N ARG A 386 -30.25 -6.65 -2.82
CA ARG A 386 -30.50 -7.16 -4.17
C ARG A 386 -29.57 -8.31 -4.51
N LEU A 387 -28.29 -8.22 -4.15
CA LEU A 387 -27.35 -9.33 -4.32
C LEU A 387 -27.66 -10.54 -3.44
N GLU A 388 -28.15 -10.32 -2.22
CA GLU A 388 -28.60 -11.40 -1.33
C GLU A 388 -29.83 -12.10 -1.88
N THR A 389 -30.79 -11.35 -2.40
CA THR A 389 -31.97 -11.90 -3.08
C THR A 389 -31.56 -12.71 -4.31
N LEU A 390 -30.70 -12.15 -5.17
CA LEU A 390 -30.14 -12.82 -6.33
C LEU A 390 -29.40 -14.11 -5.95
N ALA A 391 -28.61 -14.07 -4.89
CA ALA A 391 -27.90 -15.23 -4.38
C ALA A 391 -28.86 -16.31 -3.87
N SER A 392 -29.90 -15.94 -3.11
CA SER A 392 -30.88 -16.90 -2.60
C SER A 392 -31.72 -17.55 -3.70
N GLU A 393 -32.06 -16.81 -4.74
CA GLU A 393 -32.78 -17.35 -5.91
C GLU A 393 -31.92 -18.28 -6.78
N ILE A 394 -30.63 -18.01 -6.85
CA ILE A 394 -29.66 -18.81 -7.61
C ILE A 394 -29.24 -20.07 -6.83
N TYR A 395 -29.11 -19.98 -5.52
CA TYR A 395 -28.52 -21.01 -4.67
C TYR A 395 -29.57 -21.76 -3.83
N GLY A 396 -30.81 -21.28 -3.78
CA GLY A 396 -31.81 -21.72 -2.81
C GLY A 396 -31.62 -21.10 -1.44
N PRO A 397 -32.58 -21.26 -0.50
CA PRO A 397 -32.44 -20.72 0.84
C PRO A 397 -31.16 -21.25 1.49
N LEU A 398 -30.31 -20.35 1.97
CA LEU A 398 -29.15 -20.70 2.76
C LEU A 398 -29.64 -21.36 4.05
N GLU A 399 -29.49 -22.68 4.17
CA GLU A 399 -29.64 -23.35 5.45
C GLU A 399 -28.64 -22.73 6.42
N SER A 400 -29.17 -22.04 7.43
CA SER A 400 -28.45 -21.58 8.59
C SER A 400 -27.93 -22.79 9.37
N HIS A 401 -26.72 -23.22 9.13
CA HIS A 401 -26.01 -24.08 10.08
C HIS A 401 -25.60 -23.29 11.32
N GLU A 402 -26.61 -22.90 12.12
CA GLU A 402 -26.45 -22.74 13.55
C GLU A 402 -26.76 -24.10 14.18
N GLY A 403 -25.74 -24.75 14.72
CA GLY A 403 -25.95 -25.91 15.56
C GLY A 403 -25.03 -27.08 15.21
N GLU A 404 -23.86 -27.07 15.85
CA GLU A 404 -23.22 -28.27 16.41
C GLU A 404 -22.00 -27.82 17.23
N SER A 405 -22.35 -27.29 18.43
CA SER A 405 -21.46 -27.22 19.57
C SER A 405 -22.00 -28.21 20.59
N SER A 406 -21.65 -29.48 20.48
CA SER A 406 -21.62 -30.43 21.58
C SER A 406 -21.18 -31.82 21.06
N ASP A 407 -19.86 -32.05 21.08
CA ASP A 407 -19.31 -33.42 21.24
C ASP A 407 -17.77 -33.30 21.48
N LEU A 408 -17.43 -32.72 22.63
CA LEU A 408 -16.08 -32.79 23.19
C LEU A 408 -16.14 -33.25 24.66
N ASP A 409 -16.94 -34.29 24.93
CA ASP A 409 -16.92 -34.96 26.21
C ASP A 409 -17.28 -36.46 26.05
N ARG A 410 -16.47 -37.18 25.32
CA ARG A 410 -16.40 -38.66 25.38
C ARG A 410 -15.19 -39.10 24.55
N ILE A 411 -14.03 -39.17 25.16
CA ILE A 411 -13.09 -40.31 25.11
C ILE A 411 -11.98 -39.97 26.11
N ARG A 412 -12.03 -40.72 27.20
CA ARG A 412 -10.94 -40.94 28.14
C ARG A 412 -9.79 -41.67 27.47
#